data_1803b94d677d60d8a67e3998f2b86df7
#
_entry.id   1803b94d677d60d8a67e3998f2b86df7
#
_cell.length_a   1.000
_cell.length_b   1.000
_cell.length_c   1.000
_cell.angle_alpha   90.00
_cell.angle_beta   90.00
_cell.angle_gamma   90.00
#
_symmetry.space_group_name_H-M   'P 1'
#
loop_
_entity.id
_entity.type
_entity.pdbx_description
1 polymer ?
#
loop_
_entity_poly.entity_id
_entity_poly.type
_entity_poly.pdbx_seq_one_letter_code
_entity_poly.pdbx_strand_id
1 'polypeptide(L)'
;MFSVSSAPVLRPSKVSIFSVSACQIICDGSQINWGEGKINCDERQINWGEGKIDVIPSQKPAIINLFENRFSHRPPFEFVLHLRGNFERIRALKDLLKKYEERAPEIVFEWNDLETEARGWVVINSLRGGAAGGGTRMRVGLDRNEVISLAKTMEIKFTVSGPAIGGAKSGIDFDPKDPRKKGVLERWYKAVSPLLKNYYGTGGDMNVDEIHEVIPITESFGIWHPQEGIVHGHFDPTDAEKIRKIGQLRNGVSKVLEDPNYCPDGPTKYRVADMVTGFGVSESVKHFYSIFKNESLQGKRIIVQGWGNVASAAAMELAHAGAKIVGIIDKNGGLINEAGYGLEEVKNLFINHKVGNTLEIDGMLSFDEVNASIWDVKADVFIPAAASRLVSANQLQRLVNAGLKTIASGANVPFADKEIFYGPIMSQADDQLSLIPDFIANCGMARVFAFLMSYEDRDLTDEAIFSDTSRTIYNALKKVHDKNSSLTNVSNTAFQLALEELLANPKLQKTN
;
A
#
# COMPACT_ATOMS: atom_id res chain seq x y z
N MET A 1 -8.92 2.27 -73.56
CA MET A 1 -9.92 2.36 -72.48
C MET A 1 -9.18 2.09 -71.19
N PHE A 2 -8.76 3.12 -70.51
CA PHE A 2 -8.08 3.02 -69.21
C PHE A 2 -9.11 3.37 -68.15
N SER A 3 -9.45 2.43 -67.24
CA SER A 3 -10.27 2.68 -66.07
C SER A 3 -9.41 3.21 -64.96
N VAL A 4 -9.70 4.41 -64.48
CA VAL A 4 -9.07 5.03 -63.32
C VAL A 4 -9.76 4.49 -62.07
N SER A 5 -9.01 3.68 -61.31
CA SER A 5 -9.40 3.23 -59.96
C SER A 5 -9.21 4.39 -58.97
N SER A 6 -10.30 4.82 -58.37
CA SER A 6 -10.32 5.83 -57.30
C SER A 6 -9.71 5.22 -56.02
N ALA A 7 -8.66 5.83 -55.51
CA ALA A 7 -8.09 5.53 -54.19
C ALA A 7 -9.05 5.89 -53.05
N PRO A 8 -9.14 5.12 -51.97
CA PRO A 8 -10.01 5.43 -50.84
C PRO A 8 -9.45 6.63 -50.05
N VAL A 9 -10.33 7.58 -49.76
CA VAL A 9 -10.07 8.71 -48.84
C VAL A 9 -9.85 8.15 -47.44
N LEU A 10 -8.63 8.23 -46.96
CA LEU A 10 -8.27 7.92 -45.56
C LEU A 10 -8.94 8.91 -44.61
N ARG A 11 -9.83 8.40 -43.76
CA ARG A 11 -10.39 9.17 -42.63
C ARG A 11 -9.27 9.47 -41.63
N PRO A 12 -9.26 10.64 -40.96
CA PRO A 12 -8.24 10.91 -39.93
C PRO A 12 -8.40 9.96 -38.76
N SER A 13 -7.35 9.24 -38.48
CA SER A 13 -7.25 8.29 -37.37
C SER A 13 -7.34 9.01 -36.02
N LYS A 14 -8.03 8.38 -35.07
CA LYS A 14 -8.20 8.86 -33.70
C LYS A 14 -6.89 8.69 -32.95
N VAL A 15 -6.29 9.78 -32.50
CA VAL A 15 -5.18 9.77 -31.54
C VAL A 15 -5.74 9.50 -30.14
N SER A 16 -5.37 8.39 -29.57
CA SER A 16 -5.69 8.07 -28.17
C SER A 16 -4.46 8.36 -27.30
N ILE A 17 -4.58 9.34 -26.40
CA ILE A 17 -3.56 9.62 -25.41
C ILE A 17 -3.82 8.70 -24.24
N PHE A 18 -3.01 7.66 -24.08
CA PHE A 18 -3.00 6.80 -22.90
C PHE A 18 -1.89 7.24 -21.96
N SER A 19 -2.20 7.18 -20.68
CA SER A 19 -1.47 7.59 -19.49
C SER A 19 0.06 7.76 -19.61
N VAL A 20 0.56 8.81 -19.02
CA VAL A 20 1.96 9.26 -19.00
C VAL A 20 2.91 8.39 -18.16
N SER A 21 2.48 7.25 -17.65
CA SER A 21 3.31 6.38 -16.80
C SER A 21 4.31 5.49 -17.56
N ALA A 22 4.09 5.28 -18.83
CA ALA A 22 5.14 4.81 -19.74
C ALA A 22 5.04 5.73 -20.92
N CYS A 23 5.98 6.63 -21.12
CA CYS A 23 5.98 7.63 -22.18
C CYS A 23 5.74 7.01 -23.56
N GLN A 24 4.52 6.58 -23.85
CA GLN A 24 4.09 6.04 -25.11
C GLN A 24 2.92 6.87 -25.63
N ILE A 25 3.16 7.58 -26.70
CA ILE A 25 2.09 8.17 -27.51
C ILE A 25 1.92 7.25 -28.72
N ILE A 26 0.72 6.75 -28.95
CA ILE A 26 0.41 5.93 -30.12
C ILE A 26 -0.22 6.86 -31.16
N CYS A 27 0.46 7.07 -32.27
CA CYS A 27 -0.07 7.70 -33.45
C CYS A 27 -0.22 6.62 -34.54
N ASP A 28 -1.42 6.42 -35.05
CA ASP A 28 -1.70 5.51 -36.17
C ASP A 28 -1.11 4.08 -36.03
N GLY A 29 -1.08 3.55 -34.80
CA GLY A 29 -0.56 2.20 -34.55
C GLY A 29 0.97 2.11 -34.35
N SER A 30 1.69 3.22 -34.44
CA SER A 30 3.13 3.28 -34.24
C SER A 30 3.47 3.69 -32.79
N GLN A 31 4.51 3.08 -32.20
CA GLN A 31 5.01 3.39 -30.86
C GLN A 31 6.00 4.58 -30.93
N ILE A 32 5.81 5.56 -30.03
CA ILE A 32 6.73 6.65 -29.84
C ILE A 32 7.51 6.42 -28.56
N ASN A 33 8.79 6.16 -28.67
CA ASN A 33 9.69 6.04 -27.52
C ASN A 33 10.30 7.41 -27.19
N TRP A 34 10.25 7.78 -25.93
CA TRP A 34 10.90 8.99 -25.40
C TRP A 34 12.38 8.71 -25.15
N GLY A 35 13.25 9.30 -25.96
CA GLY A 35 14.68 9.31 -25.75
C GLY A 35 15.25 10.63 -26.27
N GLU A 36 16.04 11.30 -25.48
CA GLU A 36 16.89 12.46 -25.83
C GLU A 36 16.27 13.53 -26.77
N GLY A 37 15.10 14.07 -26.40
CA GLY A 37 14.61 15.32 -27.01
C GLY A 37 14.04 15.22 -28.43
N LYS A 38 13.72 14.03 -28.95
CA LYS A 38 13.13 13.85 -30.27
C LYS A 38 11.95 12.90 -30.27
N ILE A 39 10.86 13.26 -30.93
CA ILE A 39 9.73 12.40 -31.25
C ILE A 39 9.68 12.22 -32.77
N ASN A 40 9.73 10.98 -33.21
CA ASN A 40 9.53 10.63 -34.63
C ASN A 40 8.18 9.95 -34.79
N CYS A 41 7.28 10.55 -35.57
CA CYS A 41 6.04 9.95 -36.04
C CYS A 41 6.04 10.00 -37.56
N ASP A 42 6.07 8.86 -38.23
CA ASP A 42 5.96 8.72 -39.68
C ASP A 42 6.26 10.00 -40.48
N GLU A 43 7.55 10.23 -40.78
CA GLU A 43 8.06 11.39 -41.53
C GLU A 43 7.95 12.78 -40.85
N ARG A 44 7.55 12.86 -39.55
CA ARG A 44 7.40 14.11 -38.81
C ARG A 44 8.33 14.14 -37.61
N GLN A 45 9.12 15.18 -37.48
CA GLN A 45 10.03 15.40 -36.37
C GLN A 45 9.54 16.54 -35.47
N ILE A 46 9.42 16.29 -34.18
CA ILE A 46 9.24 17.31 -33.14
C ILE A 46 10.51 17.29 -32.28
N ASN A 47 11.27 18.39 -32.31
CA ASN A 47 12.47 18.53 -31.50
C ASN A 47 12.19 19.51 -30.35
N TRP A 48 12.77 19.22 -29.16
CA TRP A 48 12.82 20.18 -28.08
C TRP A 48 14.25 20.25 -27.50
N GLY A 49 14.69 21.45 -27.23
CA GLY A 49 15.94 21.74 -26.52
C GLY A 49 15.76 23.04 -25.74
N GLU A 50 16.37 23.16 -24.59
CA GLU A 50 16.36 24.36 -23.74
C GLU A 50 15.00 25.04 -23.51
N GLY A 51 13.92 24.22 -23.38
CA GLY A 51 12.58 24.73 -23.04
C GLY A 51 11.72 25.25 -24.19
N LYS A 52 12.12 25.03 -25.46
CA LYS A 52 11.32 25.37 -26.64
C LYS A 52 10.93 24.13 -27.42
N ILE A 53 9.67 24.11 -27.87
CA ILE A 53 9.18 23.16 -28.85
C ILE A 53 9.15 23.82 -30.20
N ASP A 54 10.06 23.41 -31.10
CA ASP A 54 10.06 23.88 -32.49
C ASP A 54 9.24 22.94 -33.35
N VAL A 55 8.10 23.44 -33.80
CA VAL A 55 7.18 22.72 -34.70
C VAL A 55 7.38 23.24 -36.11
N ILE A 56 7.56 22.32 -37.05
CA ILE A 56 7.70 22.73 -38.48
C ILE A 56 6.44 23.49 -38.91
N PRO A 57 6.56 24.66 -39.54
CA PRO A 57 5.45 25.57 -39.84
C PRO A 57 4.25 24.95 -40.57
N SER A 58 4.48 23.97 -41.41
CA SER A 58 3.40 23.25 -42.15
C SER A 58 2.49 22.39 -41.27
N GLN A 59 2.81 22.18 -39.98
CA GLN A 59 2.10 21.29 -39.07
C GLN A 59 1.38 22.02 -37.91
N LYS A 60 1.62 23.32 -37.75
CA LYS A 60 0.97 24.16 -36.74
C LYS A 60 -0.56 24.00 -36.66
N PRO A 61 -1.32 23.98 -37.77
CA PRO A 61 -2.77 23.88 -37.71
C PRO A 61 -3.27 22.54 -37.14
N ALA A 62 -2.60 21.43 -37.44
CA ALA A 62 -3.02 20.11 -36.97
C ALA A 62 -2.78 19.90 -35.48
N ILE A 63 -1.68 20.43 -34.96
CA ILE A 63 -1.33 20.32 -33.53
C ILE A 63 -2.21 21.28 -32.71
N ILE A 64 -2.43 22.50 -33.18
CA ILE A 64 -3.31 23.48 -32.53
C ILE A 64 -4.74 22.97 -32.49
N ASN A 65 -5.28 22.40 -33.56
CA ASN A 65 -6.63 21.81 -33.57
C ASN A 65 -6.78 20.60 -32.63
N LEU A 66 -5.73 19.84 -32.38
CA LEU A 66 -5.75 18.73 -31.42
C LEU A 66 -5.85 19.25 -29.98
N PHE A 67 -5.20 20.38 -29.67
CA PHE A 67 -5.25 21.01 -28.36
C PHE A 67 -6.55 21.82 -28.14
N GLU A 68 -7.01 22.57 -29.14
CA GLU A 68 -8.22 23.41 -29.04
C GLU A 68 -9.51 22.61 -28.87
N ASN A 69 -9.65 21.44 -29.49
CA ASN A 69 -10.86 20.62 -29.42
C ASN A 69 -11.04 19.82 -28.11
N ARG A 70 -10.02 19.70 -27.26
CA ARG A 70 -10.13 18.98 -25.99
C ARG A 70 -9.87 19.80 -24.73
N PHE A 71 -9.30 21.00 -24.86
CA PHE A 71 -8.89 21.83 -23.73
C PHE A 71 -9.34 23.28 -23.90
N SER A 72 -10.63 23.48 -24.13
CA SER A 72 -11.25 24.79 -24.39
C SER A 72 -11.09 25.84 -23.28
N HIS A 73 -10.44 25.51 -22.15
CA HIS A 73 -10.35 26.40 -20.99
C HIS A 73 -8.93 26.59 -20.39
N ARG A 74 -7.85 26.09 -21.03
CA ARG A 74 -6.48 26.36 -20.57
C ARG A 74 -5.54 26.68 -21.73
N PRO A 75 -4.66 27.71 -21.60
CA PRO A 75 -3.70 28.04 -22.64
C PRO A 75 -2.69 26.88 -22.84
N PRO A 76 -2.24 26.61 -24.07
CA PRO A 76 -1.31 25.54 -24.41
C PRO A 76 0.00 25.55 -23.58
N PHE A 77 0.42 26.72 -23.13
CA PHE A 77 1.62 26.90 -22.32
C PHE A 77 1.50 26.31 -20.90
N GLU A 78 0.36 26.46 -20.25
CA GLU A 78 0.12 25.85 -18.92
C GLU A 78 0.08 24.31 -18.98
N PHE A 79 -0.44 23.76 -20.08
CA PHE A 79 -0.44 22.32 -20.30
C PHE A 79 0.97 21.73 -20.45
N VAL A 80 1.83 22.42 -21.23
CA VAL A 80 3.23 22.01 -21.41
C VAL A 80 4.01 22.12 -20.10
N LEU A 81 3.78 23.17 -19.31
CA LEU A 81 4.38 23.32 -17.98
C LEU A 81 3.90 22.23 -17.02
N HIS A 82 2.63 21.86 -17.07
CA HIS A 82 2.08 20.79 -16.25
C HIS A 82 2.68 19.42 -16.62
N LEU A 83 2.79 19.10 -17.90
CA LEU A 83 3.45 17.87 -18.38
C LEU A 83 4.93 17.83 -17.98
N ARG A 84 5.64 18.94 -18.12
CA ARG A 84 7.06 19.06 -17.73
C ARG A 84 7.23 18.88 -16.22
N GLY A 85 6.39 19.53 -15.42
CA GLY A 85 6.41 19.40 -13.95
C GLY A 85 6.15 17.95 -13.48
N ASN A 86 5.19 17.26 -14.09
CA ASN A 86 4.91 15.86 -13.79
C ASN A 86 6.06 14.94 -14.21
N PHE A 87 6.66 15.18 -15.39
CA PHE A 87 7.81 14.40 -15.86
C PHE A 87 9.03 14.56 -14.92
N GLU A 88 9.34 15.78 -14.51
CA GLU A 88 10.45 16.05 -13.57
C GLU A 88 10.21 15.38 -12.21
N ARG A 89 8.97 15.38 -11.70
CA ARG A 89 8.58 14.68 -10.45
C ARG A 89 8.71 13.16 -10.55
N ILE A 90 8.22 12.56 -11.63
CA ILE A 90 8.32 11.12 -11.87
C ILE A 90 9.79 10.70 -11.99
N ARG A 91 10.59 11.48 -12.70
CA ARG A 91 12.03 11.25 -12.84
C ARG A 91 12.75 11.35 -11.49
N ALA A 92 12.46 12.38 -10.71
CA ALA A 92 13.03 12.56 -9.38
C ALA A 92 12.71 11.38 -8.46
N LEU A 93 11.44 10.91 -8.44
CA LEU A 93 11.07 9.74 -7.67
C LEU A 93 11.79 8.47 -8.16
N LYS A 94 11.85 8.24 -9.48
CA LYS A 94 12.56 7.08 -10.05
C LYS A 94 14.04 7.06 -9.66
N ASP A 95 14.70 8.22 -9.67
CA ASP A 95 16.11 8.32 -9.27
C ASP A 95 16.30 8.01 -7.77
N LEU A 96 15.37 8.45 -6.90
CA LEU A 96 15.38 8.13 -5.47
C LEU A 96 15.10 6.63 -5.23
N LEU A 97 14.09 6.08 -5.89
CA LEU A 97 13.75 4.65 -5.80
C LEU A 97 14.92 3.80 -6.25
N LYS A 98 15.52 4.10 -7.41
CA LYS A 98 16.68 3.38 -7.91
C LYS A 98 17.82 3.35 -6.89
N LYS A 99 18.18 4.51 -6.34
CA LYS A 99 19.23 4.61 -5.31
C LYS A 99 18.89 3.77 -4.07
N TYR A 100 17.62 3.73 -3.69
CA TYR A 100 17.16 2.97 -2.52
C TYR A 100 17.10 1.46 -2.81
N GLU A 101 16.57 1.06 -3.97
CA GLU A 101 16.45 -0.34 -4.38
C GLU A 101 17.80 -1.02 -4.65
N GLU A 102 18.78 -0.27 -5.19
CA GLU A 102 20.14 -0.77 -5.45
C GLU A 102 20.97 -0.97 -4.16
N ARG A 103 20.53 -0.43 -3.03
CA ARG A 103 21.22 -0.69 -1.75
C ARG A 103 21.10 -2.16 -1.37
N ALA A 104 22.25 -2.81 -1.14
CA ALA A 104 22.26 -4.15 -0.58
C ALA A 104 21.68 -4.13 0.84
N PRO A 105 20.91 -5.15 1.26
CA PRO A 105 20.55 -5.34 2.66
C PRO A 105 21.79 -5.41 3.55
N GLU A 106 21.72 -4.86 4.75
CA GLU A 106 22.83 -4.89 5.71
C GLU A 106 23.08 -6.30 6.26
N ILE A 107 22.02 -7.08 6.48
CA ILE A 107 22.11 -8.46 6.96
C ILE A 107 21.13 -9.34 6.17
N VAL A 108 21.63 -10.50 5.74
CA VAL A 108 20.82 -11.59 5.22
C VAL A 108 21.18 -12.86 5.97
N PHE A 109 20.21 -13.44 6.66
CA PHE A 109 20.30 -14.73 7.33
C PHE A 109 19.51 -15.74 6.51
N GLU A 110 20.11 -16.89 6.20
CA GLU A 110 19.48 -18.01 5.48
C GLU A 110 19.45 -19.24 6.37
N TRP A 111 18.34 -19.98 6.28
CA TRP A 111 18.13 -21.19 7.07
C TRP A 111 17.49 -22.27 6.21
N ASN A 112 17.97 -23.49 6.41
CA ASN A 112 17.38 -24.70 5.86
C ASN A 112 16.93 -25.59 7.03
N ASP A 113 15.69 -26.07 6.97
CA ASP A 113 15.19 -27.00 7.97
C ASP A 113 15.83 -28.39 7.76
N LEU A 114 16.25 -29.02 8.85
CA LEU A 114 16.87 -30.35 8.77
C LEU A 114 15.84 -31.50 8.77
N GLU A 115 14.58 -31.20 9.10
CA GLU A 115 13.52 -32.19 9.22
C GLU A 115 12.50 -32.13 8.08
N THR A 116 12.48 -31.02 7.34
CA THR A 116 11.57 -30.80 6.20
C THR A 116 12.28 -30.10 5.05
N GLU A 117 11.57 -29.88 3.94
CA GLU A 117 12.02 -29.09 2.80
C GLU A 117 11.97 -27.57 3.04
N ALA A 118 11.55 -27.10 4.22
CA ALA A 118 11.40 -25.69 4.51
C ALA A 118 12.73 -24.93 4.43
N ARG A 119 12.68 -23.74 3.84
CA ARG A 119 13.79 -22.78 3.80
C ARG A 119 13.30 -21.44 4.30
N GLY A 120 14.17 -20.70 4.97
CA GLY A 120 13.79 -19.41 5.53
C GLY A 120 14.89 -18.35 5.39
N TRP A 121 14.45 -17.09 5.37
CA TRP A 121 15.32 -15.93 5.29
C TRP A 121 14.87 -14.87 6.29
N VAL A 122 15.82 -14.25 7.00
CA VAL A 122 15.65 -12.92 7.59
C VAL A 122 16.47 -11.96 6.78
N VAL A 123 15.81 -10.91 6.28
CA VAL A 123 16.49 -9.79 5.63
C VAL A 123 16.32 -8.54 6.49
N ILE A 124 17.43 -7.92 6.85
CA ILE A 124 17.49 -6.62 7.50
C ILE A 124 18.04 -5.64 6.47
N ASN A 125 17.19 -4.71 6.00
CA ASN A 125 17.58 -3.74 4.99
C ASN A 125 18.59 -2.73 5.56
N SER A 126 18.38 -2.28 6.81
CA SER A 126 19.34 -1.49 7.57
C SER A 126 19.09 -1.64 9.08
N LEU A 127 20.10 -1.36 9.89
CA LEU A 127 19.99 -1.19 11.33
C LEU A 127 19.85 0.28 11.73
N ARG A 128 19.12 1.05 10.94
CA ARG A 128 18.80 2.45 11.24
C ARG A 128 18.25 2.55 12.67
N GLY A 129 18.80 3.45 13.48
CA GLY A 129 18.38 3.62 14.87
C GLY A 129 18.67 2.42 15.79
N GLY A 130 19.58 1.53 15.40
CA GLY A 130 20.02 0.41 16.23
C GLY A 130 19.19 -0.87 16.15
N ALA A 131 18.07 -0.86 15.41
CA ALA A 131 17.20 -2.03 15.28
C ALA A 131 16.49 -2.06 13.91
N ALA A 132 15.84 -3.18 13.61
CA ALA A 132 15.00 -3.35 12.43
C ALA A 132 13.73 -4.16 12.75
N GLY A 133 12.64 -3.88 12.07
CA GLY A 133 11.37 -4.54 12.30
C GLY A 133 10.68 -5.05 11.03
N GLY A 134 9.89 -6.12 11.17
CA GLY A 134 9.07 -6.69 10.12
C GLY A 134 8.64 -8.12 10.39
N GLY A 135 7.39 -8.45 10.05
CA GLY A 135 6.76 -9.73 10.36
C GLY A 135 7.31 -10.92 9.59
N THR A 136 6.95 -12.11 10.04
CA THR A 136 7.26 -13.40 9.43
C THR A 136 6.09 -13.86 8.56
N ARG A 137 6.33 -14.21 7.29
CA ARG A 137 5.32 -14.84 6.42
C ARG A 137 5.73 -16.24 6.00
N MET A 138 4.73 -17.06 5.67
CA MET A 138 4.95 -18.40 5.14
C MET A 138 4.08 -18.63 3.90
N ARG A 139 4.69 -19.06 2.80
CA ARG A 139 4.01 -19.54 1.62
C ARG A 139 4.92 -20.39 0.73
N VAL A 140 4.32 -21.26 -0.07
CA VAL A 140 5.04 -22.02 -1.10
C VAL A 140 5.63 -21.08 -2.16
N GLY A 141 6.87 -21.33 -2.53
CA GLY A 141 7.60 -20.59 -3.57
C GLY A 141 8.03 -19.18 -3.15
N LEU A 142 8.06 -18.90 -1.84
CA LEU A 142 8.68 -17.68 -1.33
C LEU A 142 10.19 -17.76 -1.51
N ASP A 143 10.79 -16.66 -1.93
CA ASP A 143 12.23 -16.59 -2.15
C ASP A 143 12.89 -15.40 -1.43
N ARG A 144 14.21 -15.40 -1.44
CA ARG A 144 15.02 -14.33 -0.85
C ARG A 144 14.70 -12.94 -1.42
N ASN A 145 14.43 -12.84 -2.72
CA ASN A 145 14.21 -11.55 -3.38
C ASN A 145 12.88 -10.93 -2.93
N GLU A 146 11.85 -11.76 -2.73
CA GLU A 146 10.60 -11.31 -2.14
C GLU A 146 10.83 -10.78 -0.72
N VAL A 147 11.60 -11.49 0.11
CA VAL A 147 11.89 -11.05 1.48
C VAL A 147 12.68 -9.73 1.49
N ILE A 148 13.65 -9.55 0.56
CA ILE A 148 14.37 -8.28 0.38
C ILE A 148 13.40 -7.15 0.06
N SER A 149 12.49 -7.37 -0.89
CA SER A 149 11.52 -6.34 -1.31
C SER A 149 10.62 -5.91 -0.14
N LEU A 150 10.19 -6.88 0.65
CA LEU A 150 9.33 -6.64 1.82
C LEU A 150 10.08 -5.94 2.97
N ALA A 151 11.36 -6.26 3.20
CA ALA A 151 12.19 -5.55 4.17
C ALA A 151 12.34 -4.07 3.81
N LYS A 152 12.55 -3.76 2.53
CA LYS A 152 12.58 -2.38 2.01
C LYS A 152 11.24 -1.66 2.20
N THR A 153 10.14 -2.35 1.93
CA THR A 153 8.78 -1.82 2.16
C THR A 153 8.55 -1.47 3.63
N MET A 154 9.00 -2.32 4.56
CA MET A 154 8.89 -2.06 5.99
C MET A 154 9.70 -0.82 6.41
N GLU A 155 10.89 -0.60 5.86
CA GLU A 155 11.67 0.58 6.19
C GLU A 155 10.99 1.89 5.76
N ILE A 156 10.40 1.89 4.56
CA ILE A 156 9.56 3.01 4.11
C ILE A 156 8.38 3.22 5.07
N LYS A 157 7.71 2.15 5.51
CA LYS A 157 6.58 2.24 6.45
C LYS A 157 6.99 2.87 7.79
N PHE A 158 8.20 2.58 8.29
CA PHE A 158 8.68 3.16 9.55
C PHE A 158 9.02 4.65 9.47
N THR A 159 9.08 5.27 8.31
CA THR A 159 9.14 6.74 8.20
C THR A 159 7.82 7.42 8.60
N VAL A 160 6.71 6.67 8.54
CA VAL A 160 5.38 7.12 8.96
C VAL A 160 5.02 6.62 10.35
N SER A 161 5.05 5.30 10.55
CA SER A 161 4.58 4.67 11.79
C SER A 161 5.56 4.85 12.96
N GLY A 162 6.85 5.07 12.70
CA GLY A 162 7.90 4.92 13.70
C GLY A 162 8.00 3.47 14.24
N PRO A 163 8.89 3.24 15.21
CA PRO A 163 9.99 4.15 15.57
C PRO A 163 10.96 4.33 14.41
N ALA A 164 11.96 5.22 14.54
CA ALA A 164 12.95 5.51 13.49
C ALA A 164 14.00 4.39 13.34
N ILE A 165 13.56 3.21 12.94
CA ILE A 165 14.35 1.97 12.80
C ILE A 165 14.46 1.54 11.34
N GLY A 166 15.34 0.56 11.09
CA GLY A 166 15.46 -0.09 9.79
C GLY A 166 14.32 -1.05 9.48
N GLY A 167 14.14 -1.34 8.20
CA GLY A 167 13.17 -2.33 7.76
C GLY A 167 13.76 -3.73 7.78
N ALA A 168 12.98 -4.69 8.24
CA ALA A 168 13.30 -6.10 8.15
C ALA A 168 12.09 -6.90 7.65
N LYS A 169 12.33 -8.13 7.26
CA LYS A 169 11.31 -9.12 6.96
C LYS A 169 11.87 -10.50 7.19
N SER A 170 11.02 -11.41 7.66
CA SER A 170 11.31 -12.82 7.53
C SER A 170 10.28 -13.57 6.71
N GLY A 171 10.72 -14.65 6.09
CA GLY A 171 9.89 -15.46 5.23
C GLY A 171 10.34 -16.90 5.21
N ILE A 172 9.37 -17.81 5.13
CA ILE A 172 9.58 -19.25 5.08
C ILE A 172 8.90 -19.80 3.83
N ASP A 173 9.68 -20.45 2.97
CA ASP A 173 9.16 -21.24 1.85
C ASP A 173 8.71 -22.59 2.40
N PHE A 174 7.42 -22.72 2.66
CA PHE A 174 6.77 -23.95 3.12
C PHE A 174 5.25 -23.84 2.95
N ASP A 175 4.56 -24.98 2.81
CA ASP A 175 3.10 -25.01 2.73
C ASP A 175 2.48 -24.69 4.10
N PRO A 176 1.74 -23.57 4.26
CA PRO A 176 1.14 -23.22 5.53
C PRO A 176 0.01 -24.16 5.97
N LYS A 177 -0.47 -25.06 5.08
CA LYS A 177 -1.48 -26.08 5.39
C LYS A 177 -0.86 -27.43 5.78
N ASP A 178 0.45 -27.59 5.65
CA ASP A 178 1.14 -28.82 6.03
C ASP A 178 1.05 -29.03 7.54
N PRO A 179 0.69 -30.23 8.01
CA PRO A 179 0.59 -30.53 9.44
C PRO A 179 1.91 -30.36 10.21
N ARG A 180 3.08 -30.35 9.53
CA ARG A 180 4.39 -30.10 10.09
C ARG A 180 4.70 -28.61 10.33
N LYS A 181 3.82 -27.67 9.89
CA LYS A 181 4.01 -26.21 10.02
C LYS A 181 4.47 -25.79 11.40
N LYS A 182 3.84 -26.31 12.47
CA LYS A 182 4.17 -25.94 13.84
C LYS A 182 5.65 -26.24 14.16
N GLY A 183 6.13 -27.43 13.85
CA GLY A 183 7.52 -27.83 14.07
C GLY A 183 8.51 -26.98 13.25
N VAL A 184 8.15 -26.64 12.00
CA VAL A 184 8.94 -25.71 11.17
C VAL A 184 9.06 -24.33 11.83
N LEU A 185 7.95 -23.76 12.32
CA LEU A 185 7.97 -22.46 13.03
C LEU A 185 8.79 -22.50 14.31
N GLU A 186 8.69 -23.56 15.08
CA GLU A 186 9.48 -23.76 16.32
C GLU A 186 10.97 -23.77 16.02
N ARG A 187 11.44 -24.56 15.05
CA ARG A 187 12.84 -24.61 14.64
C ARG A 187 13.32 -23.31 14.00
N TRP A 188 12.47 -22.66 13.21
CA TRP A 188 12.73 -21.33 12.65
C TRP A 188 12.99 -20.29 13.74
N TYR A 189 12.05 -20.12 14.69
CA TYR A 189 12.20 -19.12 15.75
C TYR A 189 13.33 -19.43 16.70
N LYS A 190 13.66 -20.70 16.90
CA LYS A 190 14.86 -21.10 17.63
C LYS A 190 16.13 -20.63 16.90
N ALA A 191 16.21 -20.81 15.59
CA ALA A 191 17.37 -20.42 14.78
C ALA A 191 17.57 -18.90 14.76
N VAL A 192 16.49 -18.10 14.67
CA VAL A 192 16.56 -16.64 14.59
C VAL A 192 16.55 -15.93 15.96
N SER A 193 16.43 -16.68 17.07
CA SER A 193 16.38 -16.10 18.42
C SER A 193 17.54 -15.14 18.76
N PRO A 194 18.80 -15.36 18.32
CA PRO A 194 19.87 -14.40 18.58
C PRO A 194 19.60 -13.02 17.95
N LEU A 195 18.96 -12.97 16.80
CA LEU A 195 18.59 -11.72 16.13
C LEU A 195 17.46 -11.02 16.89
N LEU A 196 16.43 -11.80 17.30
CA LEU A 196 15.25 -11.33 18.03
C LEU A 196 15.57 -10.79 19.42
N LYS A 197 16.66 -11.23 20.04
CA LYS A 197 17.13 -10.72 21.34
C LYS A 197 17.86 -9.39 21.23
N ASN A 198 18.50 -9.11 20.10
CA ASN A 198 19.46 -8.01 20.02
C ASN A 198 18.96 -6.80 19.22
N TYR A 199 18.44 -6.99 18.01
CA TYR A 199 18.14 -5.87 17.11
C TYR A 199 17.04 -6.14 16.08
N TYR A 200 16.45 -7.34 16.03
CA TYR A 200 15.35 -7.66 15.13
C TYR A 200 14.07 -7.85 15.89
N GLY A 201 13.02 -7.17 15.48
CA GLY A 201 11.65 -7.40 15.95
C GLY A 201 10.77 -8.00 14.86
N THR A 202 10.02 -9.05 15.23
CA THR A 202 9.10 -9.72 14.30
C THR A 202 7.68 -9.71 14.82
N GLY A 203 6.75 -10.10 13.97
CA GLY A 203 5.33 -10.31 14.28
C GLY A 203 4.74 -11.27 13.26
N GLY A 204 3.43 -11.45 13.30
CA GLY A 204 2.69 -12.18 12.28
C GLY A 204 2.63 -11.46 10.93
N ASP A 205 2.52 -12.21 9.86
CA ASP A 205 2.18 -11.77 8.52
C ASP A 205 1.45 -12.92 7.81
N MET A 206 1.37 -12.91 6.49
CA MET A 206 0.62 -13.89 5.70
C MET A 206 0.89 -15.34 6.18
N ASN A 207 -0.17 -16.02 6.59
CA ASN A 207 -0.19 -17.41 7.06
C ASN A 207 0.65 -17.70 8.32
N VAL A 208 1.04 -16.69 9.08
CA VAL A 208 1.68 -16.82 10.40
C VAL A 208 0.95 -15.90 11.39
N ASP A 209 0.35 -16.52 12.40
CA ASP A 209 -0.50 -15.82 13.39
C ASP A 209 0.34 -15.21 14.51
N GLU A 210 0.14 -13.90 14.75
CA GLU A 210 0.86 -13.16 15.81
C GLU A 210 0.60 -13.76 17.19
N ILE A 211 -0.66 -13.98 17.51
CA ILE A 211 -1.14 -14.30 18.87
C ILE A 211 -0.97 -15.78 19.18
N HIS A 212 -1.26 -16.67 18.22
CA HIS A 212 -1.34 -18.10 18.45
C HIS A 212 -0.05 -18.84 18.06
N GLU A 213 0.82 -18.22 17.25
CA GLU A 213 2.05 -18.84 16.77
C GLU A 213 3.29 -18.04 17.17
N VAL A 214 3.44 -16.77 16.76
CA VAL A 214 4.69 -16.00 16.95
C VAL A 214 5.01 -15.80 18.42
N ILE A 215 4.08 -15.21 19.18
CA ILE A 215 4.29 -14.88 20.59
C ILE A 215 4.59 -16.15 21.42
N PRO A 216 3.72 -17.20 21.44
CA PRO A 216 3.97 -18.35 22.31
C PRO A 216 5.22 -19.15 21.93
N ILE A 217 5.56 -19.24 20.64
CA ILE A 217 6.76 -19.97 20.21
C ILE A 217 8.02 -19.20 20.61
N THR A 218 8.11 -17.89 20.39
CA THR A 218 9.28 -17.09 20.77
C THR A 218 9.47 -17.04 22.27
N GLU A 219 8.39 -16.92 23.05
CA GLU A 219 8.43 -16.97 24.51
C GLU A 219 8.96 -18.31 25.05
N SER A 220 8.63 -19.44 24.38
CA SER A 220 9.14 -20.76 24.77
C SER A 220 10.66 -20.89 24.67
N PHE A 221 11.32 -20.02 23.89
CA PHE A 221 12.77 -19.92 23.76
C PHE A 221 13.40 -18.82 24.64
N GLY A 222 12.64 -18.26 25.58
CA GLY A 222 13.11 -17.25 26.51
C GLY A 222 13.31 -15.86 25.87
N ILE A 223 12.53 -15.56 24.82
CA ILE A 223 12.34 -14.22 24.29
C ILE A 223 11.10 -13.66 24.97
N TRP A 224 11.22 -12.51 25.59
CA TRP A 224 10.12 -11.94 26.38
C TRP A 224 8.96 -11.43 25.54
N HIS A 225 9.24 -11.01 24.30
CA HIS A 225 8.27 -10.62 23.29
C HIS A 225 8.93 -10.62 21.91
N PRO A 226 8.23 -10.92 20.81
CA PRO A 226 8.81 -10.88 19.45
C PRO A 226 9.46 -9.55 19.05
N GLN A 227 9.11 -8.45 19.73
CA GLN A 227 9.69 -7.10 19.53
C GLN A 227 10.87 -6.82 20.50
N GLU A 228 11.36 -7.78 21.26
CA GLU A 228 12.40 -7.58 22.27
C GLU A 228 13.68 -6.98 21.67
N GLY A 229 14.07 -7.42 20.47
CA GLY A 229 15.23 -6.89 19.77
C GLY A 229 15.11 -5.42 19.40
N ILE A 230 13.91 -4.92 19.08
CA ILE A 230 13.70 -3.49 18.86
C ILE A 230 13.82 -2.74 20.20
N VAL A 231 13.20 -3.26 21.26
CA VAL A 231 13.29 -2.64 22.58
C VAL A 231 14.75 -2.52 23.01
N HIS A 232 15.54 -3.57 22.82
CA HIS A 232 16.96 -3.58 23.17
C HIS A 232 17.79 -2.67 22.26
N GLY A 233 17.72 -2.89 20.94
CA GLY A 233 18.63 -2.24 19.99
C GLY A 233 18.32 -0.76 19.73
N HIS A 234 17.06 -0.34 19.82
CA HIS A 234 16.66 1.03 19.53
C HIS A 234 16.58 1.92 20.76
N PHE A 235 16.08 1.36 21.89
CA PHE A 235 15.86 2.18 23.10
C PHE A 235 17.00 2.06 24.11
N ASP A 236 17.86 1.03 24.01
CA ASP A 236 18.94 0.75 24.97
C ASP A 236 18.48 0.92 26.43
N PRO A 237 17.39 0.26 26.84
CA PRO A 237 16.69 0.53 28.08
C PRO A 237 17.40 -0.07 29.28
N THR A 238 17.21 0.53 30.46
CA THR A 238 17.46 -0.14 31.74
C THR A 238 16.55 -1.37 31.87
N ASP A 239 16.87 -2.29 32.77
CA ASP A 239 16.06 -3.49 33.02
C ASP A 239 14.61 -3.15 33.39
N ALA A 240 14.42 -2.11 34.22
CA ALA A 240 13.08 -1.64 34.62
C ALA A 240 12.28 -1.11 33.42
N GLU A 241 12.90 -0.33 32.54
CA GLU A 241 12.27 0.17 31.31
C GLU A 241 11.98 -0.96 30.33
N LYS A 242 12.89 -1.94 30.21
CA LYS A 242 12.67 -3.12 29.37
C LYS A 242 11.45 -3.90 29.85
N ILE A 243 11.35 -4.19 31.16
CA ILE A 243 10.21 -4.90 31.77
C ILE A 243 8.92 -4.13 31.45
N ARG A 244 8.91 -2.81 31.66
CA ARG A 244 7.74 -1.96 31.37
C ARG A 244 7.34 -2.04 29.89
N LYS A 245 8.25 -1.77 28.97
CA LYS A 245 7.97 -1.75 27.51
C LYS A 245 7.47 -3.11 27.02
N ILE A 246 8.08 -4.21 27.47
CA ILE A 246 7.63 -5.57 27.12
C ILE A 246 6.25 -5.85 27.72
N GLY A 247 5.98 -5.44 28.95
CA GLY A 247 4.66 -5.55 29.57
C GLY A 247 3.58 -4.81 28.78
N GLN A 248 3.87 -3.59 28.31
CA GLN A 248 2.97 -2.82 27.48
C GLN A 248 2.71 -3.48 26.12
N LEU A 249 3.75 -4.00 25.47
CA LEU A 249 3.61 -4.74 24.21
C LEU A 249 2.70 -5.97 24.37
N ARG A 250 2.92 -6.78 25.40
CA ARG A 250 2.10 -7.96 25.69
C ARG A 250 0.64 -7.60 25.94
N ASN A 251 0.41 -6.60 26.76
CA ASN A 251 -0.95 -6.20 27.13
C ASN A 251 -1.65 -5.45 26.00
N GLY A 252 -0.94 -4.59 25.27
CA GLY A 252 -1.55 -3.69 24.29
C GLY A 252 -1.89 -4.37 22.96
N VAL A 253 -1.03 -5.26 22.45
CA VAL A 253 -1.28 -5.97 21.17
C VAL A 253 -2.45 -6.93 21.29
N SER A 254 -2.52 -7.67 22.39
CA SER A 254 -3.56 -8.65 22.68
C SER A 254 -4.77 -8.06 23.41
N LYS A 255 -4.76 -6.75 23.67
CA LYS A 255 -5.84 -6.08 24.40
C LYS A 255 -7.17 -6.34 23.71
N VAL A 256 -8.12 -6.86 24.48
CA VAL A 256 -9.52 -6.98 24.06
C VAL A 256 -10.12 -5.58 24.06
N LEU A 257 -10.78 -5.22 22.96
CA LEU A 257 -11.47 -3.94 22.83
C LEU A 257 -12.78 -3.96 23.62
N GLU A 258 -13.02 -2.89 24.34
CA GLU A 258 -14.20 -2.70 25.19
C GLU A 258 -15.03 -1.51 24.73
N ASP A 259 -14.42 -0.56 24.03
CA ASP A 259 -15.09 0.62 23.51
C ASP A 259 -15.82 0.30 22.19
N PRO A 260 -17.17 0.44 22.13
CA PRO A 260 -17.96 0.17 20.94
C PRO A 260 -17.65 1.10 19.74
N ASN A 261 -16.92 2.19 19.96
CA ASN A 261 -16.44 3.04 18.88
C ASN A 261 -15.33 2.39 18.02
N TYR A 262 -14.68 1.34 18.53
CA TYR A 262 -13.55 0.68 17.85
C TYR A 262 -13.79 -0.79 17.51
N CYS A 263 -14.90 -1.36 17.95
CA CYS A 263 -15.31 -2.72 17.61
C CYS A 263 -16.83 -2.86 17.61
N PRO A 264 -17.41 -3.76 16.81
CA PRO A 264 -18.85 -4.00 16.86
C PRO A 264 -19.24 -4.72 18.15
N ASP A 265 -20.39 -4.35 18.71
CA ASP A 265 -21.01 -5.11 19.77
C ASP A 265 -21.41 -6.51 19.30
N GLY A 266 -21.11 -7.52 20.10
CA GLY A 266 -21.45 -8.89 19.76
C GLY A 266 -20.81 -9.92 20.69
N PRO A 267 -21.07 -11.20 20.47
CA PRO A 267 -20.48 -12.28 21.26
C PRO A 267 -18.99 -12.46 21.02
N THR A 268 -18.50 -12.04 19.85
CA THR A 268 -17.09 -12.11 19.48
C THR A 268 -16.30 -11.01 20.16
N LYS A 269 -15.18 -11.38 20.78
CA LYS A 269 -14.25 -10.43 21.39
C LYS A 269 -13.13 -10.11 20.42
N TYR A 270 -13.11 -8.87 19.92
CA TYR A 270 -12.06 -8.36 19.04
C TYR A 270 -10.91 -7.78 19.86
N ARG A 271 -9.72 -7.84 19.29
CA ARG A 271 -8.49 -7.30 19.88
C ARG A 271 -7.99 -6.12 19.05
N VAL A 272 -7.07 -5.36 19.63
CA VAL A 272 -6.39 -4.27 18.91
C VAL A 272 -5.81 -4.77 17.59
N ALA A 273 -5.15 -5.94 17.59
CA ALA A 273 -4.56 -6.53 16.38
C ALA A 273 -5.58 -6.84 15.27
N ASP A 274 -6.83 -7.16 15.63
CA ASP A 274 -7.89 -7.47 14.65
C ASP A 274 -8.40 -6.22 13.93
N MET A 275 -8.43 -5.06 14.61
CA MET A 275 -9.14 -3.86 14.15
C MET A 275 -8.23 -2.74 13.66
N VAL A 276 -7.08 -2.52 14.29
CA VAL A 276 -6.30 -1.28 14.16
C VAL A 276 -5.78 -1.01 12.76
N THR A 277 -5.46 -2.05 11.98
CA THR A 277 -4.96 -1.83 10.60
C THR A 277 -6.09 -1.38 9.68
N GLY A 278 -7.27 -2.00 9.77
CA GLY A 278 -8.46 -1.57 9.01
C GLY A 278 -8.95 -0.19 9.46
N PHE A 279 -8.94 0.09 10.75
CA PHE A 279 -9.18 1.43 11.28
C PHE A 279 -8.23 2.46 10.64
N GLY A 280 -6.91 2.16 10.56
CA GLY A 280 -5.94 3.04 9.92
C GLY A 280 -6.28 3.33 8.45
N VAL A 281 -6.72 2.31 7.70
CA VAL A 281 -7.18 2.49 6.31
C VAL A 281 -8.38 3.45 6.26
N SER A 282 -9.38 3.28 7.12
CA SER A 282 -10.52 4.18 7.22
C SER A 282 -10.09 5.61 7.57
N GLU A 283 -9.25 5.79 8.58
CA GLU A 283 -8.74 7.10 8.99
C GLU A 283 -7.94 7.77 7.87
N SER A 284 -7.20 7.00 7.07
CA SER A 284 -6.48 7.56 5.92
C SER A 284 -7.42 8.18 4.88
N VAL A 285 -8.55 7.54 4.60
CA VAL A 285 -9.60 8.09 3.72
C VAL A 285 -10.25 9.31 4.34
N LYS A 286 -10.64 9.23 5.61
CA LYS A 286 -11.30 10.30 6.36
C LYS A 286 -10.43 11.56 6.44
N HIS A 287 -9.15 11.39 6.80
CA HIS A 287 -8.20 12.50 6.85
C HIS A 287 -7.88 13.06 5.47
N PHE A 288 -7.74 12.20 4.45
CA PHE A 288 -7.55 12.66 3.08
C PHE A 288 -8.72 13.55 2.62
N TYR A 289 -9.95 13.12 2.80
CA TYR A 289 -11.12 13.92 2.42
C TYR A 289 -11.20 15.23 3.20
N SER A 290 -10.90 15.22 4.50
CA SER A 290 -10.85 16.42 5.33
C SER A 290 -9.75 17.40 4.88
N ILE A 291 -8.51 16.92 4.70
CA ILE A 291 -7.34 17.78 4.43
C ILE A 291 -7.32 18.30 2.98
N PHE A 292 -7.57 17.41 1.99
CA PHE A 292 -7.42 17.75 0.58
C PHE A 292 -8.70 18.28 -0.08
N LYS A 293 -9.87 17.92 0.45
CA LYS A 293 -11.16 18.25 -0.19
C LYS A 293 -12.06 19.10 0.69
N ASN A 294 -11.75 19.20 1.99
CA ASN A 294 -12.65 19.80 3.00
C ASN A 294 -14.06 19.18 2.96
N GLU A 295 -14.13 17.86 2.83
CA GLU A 295 -15.36 17.08 2.72
C GLU A 295 -15.42 16.00 3.80
N SER A 296 -16.65 15.56 4.16
CA SER A 296 -16.90 14.38 4.99
C SER A 296 -17.07 13.13 4.11
N LEU A 297 -17.16 11.95 4.75
CA LEU A 297 -17.42 10.69 4.07
C LEU A 297 -18.92 10.39 3.94
N GLN A 298 -19.80 11.26 4.42
CA GLN A 298 -21.25 11.06 4.36
C GLN A 298 -21.73 10.80 2.94
N GLY A 299 -22.31 9.62 2.71
CA GLY A 299 -22.86 9.20 1.43
C GLY A 299 -21.82 8.84 0.35
N LYS A 300 -20.52 8.86 0.63
CA LYS A 300 -19.49 8.41 -0.30
C LYS A 300 -19.63 6.92 -0.57
N ARG A 301 -19.49 6.53 -1.83
CA ARG A 301 -19.67 5.17 -2.32
C ARG A 301 -18.33 4.45 -2.35
N ILE A 302 -18.25 3.28 -1.74
CA ILE A 302 -16.98 2.56 -1.53
C ILE A 302 -17.07 1.14 -2.07
N ILE A 303 -16.04 0.73 -2.83
CA ILE A 303 -15.78 -0.66 -3.20
C ILE A 303 -14.63 -1.18 -2.34
N VAL A 304 -14.77 -2.40 -1.83
CA VAL A 304 -13.76 -3.08 -1.01
C VAL A 304 -13.34 -4.38 -1.69
N GLN A 305 -12.03 -4.58 -1.84
CA GLN A 305 -11.45 -5.83 -2.32
C GLN A 305 -10.80 -6.58 -1.14
N GLY A 306 -11.30 -7.78 -0.88
CA GLY A 306 -10.97 -8.60 0.29
C GLY A 306 -12.04 -8.47 1.37
N TRP A 307 -12.09 -9.47 2.28
CA TRP A 307 -12.95 -9.44 3.47
C TRP A 307 -12.24 -10.03 4.71
N GLY A 308 -10.89 -9.93 4.73
CA GLY A 308 -10.08 -10.25 5.91
C GLY A 308 -10.12 -9.13 6.96
N ASN A 309 -9.35 -9.27 8.05
CA ASN A 309 -9.32 -8.32 9.17
C ASN A 309 -9.18 -6.86 8.72
N VAL A 310 -8.30 -6.57 7.78
CA VAL A 310 -8.08 -5.20 7.31
C VAL A 310 -9.28 -4.67 6.53
N ALA A 311 -9.77 -5.45 5.56
CA ALA A 311 -10.83 -5.02 4.67
C ALA A 311 -12.17 -4.85 5.38
N SER A 312 -12.55 -5.83 6.22
CA SER A 312 -13.82 -5.81 6.95
C SER A 312 -13.85 -4.73 8.02
N ALA A 313 -12.76 -4.55 8.78
CA ALA A 313 -12.67 -3.47 9.75
C ALA A 313 -12.67 -2.09 9.07
N ALA A 314 -11.96 -1.92 7.94
CA ALA A 314 -12.00 -0.67 7.19
C ALA A 314 -13.42 -0.37 6.66
N ALA A 315 -14.12 -1.37 6.13
CA ALA A 315 -15.49 -1.21 5.63
C ALA A 315 -16.45 -0.78 6.75
N MET A 316 -16.32 -1.39 7.94
CA MET A 316 -17.14 -1.06 9.10
C MET A 316 -16.89 0.38 9.56
N GLU A 317 -15.64 0.77 9.72
CA GLU A 317 -15.27 2.13 10.14
C GLU A 317 -15.67 3.21 9.12
N LEU A 318 -15.55 2.91 7.82
CA LEU A 318 -16.02 3.79 6.75
C LEU A 318 -17.54 3.95 6.77
N ALA A 319 -18.28 2.85 7.01
CA ALA A 319 -19.73 2.90 7.16
C ALA A 319 -20.15 3.67 8.43
N HIS A 320 -19.39 3.54 9.52
CA HIS A 320 -19.57 4.34 10.74
C HIS A 320 -19.39 5.85 10.46
N ALA A 321 -18.45 6.22 9.59
CA ALA A 321 -18.26 7.60 9.12
C ALA A 321 -19.33 8.07 8.10
N GLY A 322 -20.38 7.28 7.86
CA GLY A 322 -21.52 7.61 7.00
C GLY A 322 -21.33 7.24 5.53
N ALA A 323 -20.28 6.53 5.16
CA ALA A 323 -20.11 6.03 3.80
C ALA A 323 -21.06 4.86 3.47
N LYS A 324 -21.20 4.53 2.19
CA LYS A 324 -22.01 3.43 1.67
C LYS A 324 -21.12 2.41 0.98
N ILE A 325 -21.13 1.17 1.42
CA ILE A 325 -20.38 0.09 0.79
C ILE A 325 -21.21 -0.45 -0.38
N VAL A 326 -20.78 -0.16 -1.61
CA VAL A 326 -21.55 -0.50 -2.84
C VAL A 326 -21.07 -1.78 -3.51
N GLY A 327 -19.89 -2.29 -3.13
CA GLY A 327 -19.34 -3.53 -3.66
C GLY A 327 -18.28 -4.13 -2.74
N ILE A 328 -18.33 -5.44 -2.61
CA ILE A 328 -17.33 -6.24 -1.91
C ILE A 328 -16.95 -7.40 -2.82
N ILE A 329 -15.66 -7.61 -3.06
CA ILE A 329 -15.14 -8.79 -3.77
C ILE A 329 -14.09 -9.49 -2.93
N ASP A 330 -14.30 -10.79 -2.69
CA ASP A 330 -13.36 -11.66 -1.99
C ASP A 330 -13.11 -12.93 -2.81
N LYS A 331 -12.16 -13.75 -2.41
CA LYS A 331 -11.75 -14.97 -3.12
C LYS A 331 -12.89 -15.97 -3.37
N ASN A 332 -13.92 -15.99 -2.51
CA ASN A 332 -15.06 -16.92 -2.60
C ASN A 332 -16.24 -16.31 -3.40
N GLY A 333 -16.22 -15.02 -3.71
CA GLY A 333 -17.31 -14.31 -4.37
C GLY A 333 -17.47 -12.90 -3.84
N GLY A 334 -18.67 -12.33 -3.94
CA GLY A 334 -18.87 -10.96 -3.48
C GLY A 334 -20.31 -10.47 -3.53
N LEU A 335 -20.45 -9.18 -3.23
CA LEU A 335 -21.72 -8.48 -3.17
C LEU A 335 -21.65 -7.19 -3.99
N ILE A 336 -22.72 -6.88 -4.69
CA ILE A 336 -22.94 -5.59 -5.33
C ILE A 336 -24.31 -5.06 -4.90
N ASN A 337 -24.31 -3.85 -4.34
CA ASN A 337 -25.53 -3.13 -3.99
C ASN A 337 -25.37 -1.66 -4.37
N GLU A 338 -25.99 -1.25 -5.46
CA GLU A 338 -25.88 0.14 -5.92
C GLU A 338 -26.50 1.17 -4.98
N ALA A 339 -27.48 0.77 -4.14
CA ALA A 339 -28.02 1.63 -3.08
C ALA A 339 -27.01 1.81 -1.92
N GLY A 340 -26.09 0.86 -1.78
CA GLY A 340 -25.04 0.82 -0.79
C GLY A 340 -25.49 0.33 0.59
N TYR A 341 -24.72 -0.58 1.17
CA TYR A 341 -24.90 -1.05 2.54
C TYR A 341 -24.54 0.07 3.53
N GLY A 342 -25.40 0.30 4.52
CA GLY A 342 -25.15 1.21 5.62
C GLY A 342 -24.47 0.52 6.81
N LEU A 343 -24.29 1.26 7.92
CA LEU A 343 -23.57 0.77 9.10
C LEU A 343 -24.11 -0.55 9.64
N GLU A 344 -25.42 -0.68 9.86
CA GLU A 344 -26.01 -1.89 10.45
C GLU A 344 -25.83 -3.11 9.53
N GLU A 345 -25.97 -2.91 8.21
CA GLU A 345 -25.80 -3.99 7.25
C GLU A 345 -24.31 -4.43 7.20
N VAL A 346 -23.39 -3.48 7.16
CA VAL A 346 -21.92 -3.75 7.15
C VAL A 346 -21.49 -4.38 8.48
N LYS A 347 -22.04 -3.94 9.61
CA LYS A 347 -21.82 -4.55 10.93
C LYS A 347 -22.26 -6.01 10.94
N ASN A 348 -23.43 -6.33 10.37
CA ASN A 348 -23.90 -7.70 10.24
C ASN A 348 -22.97 -8.55 9.36
N LEU A 349 -22.50 -8.01 8.23
CA LEU A 349 -21.51 -8.67 7.39
C LEU A 349 -20.20 -8.92 8.13
N PHE A 350 -19.75 -7.98 8.95
CA PHE A 350 -18.55 -8.09 9.75
C PHE A 350 -18.66 -9.17 10.84
N ILE A 351 -19.75 -9.19 11.60
CA ILE A 351 -19.96 -10.13 12.71
C ILE A 351 -20.13 -11.56 12.20
N ASN A 352 -20.78 -11.72 11.05
CA ASN A 352 -21.13 -13.03 10.49
C ASN A 352 -20.04 -13.60 9.56
N HIS A 353 -18.87 -12.95 9.41
CA HIS A 353 -17.80 -13.58 8.64
C HIS A 353 -17.26 -14.81 9.38
N LYS A 354 -17.14 -15.94 8.66
CA LYS A 354 -16.76 -17.23 9.23
C LYS A 354 -15.26 -17.28 9.56
N VAL A 355 -14.93 -18.29 10.37
CA VAL A 355 -13.54 -18.70 10.65
C VAL A 355 -12.77 -18.84 9.34
N GLY A 356 -11.70 -18.02 9.18
CA GLY A 356 -10.91 -17.99 7.94
C GLY A 356 -10.89 -16.63 7.23
N ASN A 357 -11.52 -15.61 7.81
CA ASN A 357 -11.48 -14.22 7.31
C ASN A 357 -11.91 -14.11 5.83
N THR A 358 -13.06 -14.67 5.49
CA THR A 358 -13.65 -14.63 4.16
C THR A 358 -15.12 -14.22 4.20
N LEU A 359 -15.57 -13.58 3.13
CA LEU A 359 -16.98 -13.30 2.94
C LEU A 359 -17.71 -14.62 2.61
N GLU A 360 -18.65 -15.02 3.46
CA GLU A 360 -19.53 -16.17 3.23
C GLU A 360 -20.92 -15.86 3.77
N ILE A 361 -21.82 -15.47 2.87
CA ILE A 361 -23.23 -15.20 3.18
C ILE A 361 -24.15 -15.75 2.09
N ASP A 362 -25.39 -15.99 2.46
CA ASP A 362 -26.43 -16.42 1.50
C ASP A 362 -26.71 -15.31 0.47
N GLY A 363 -26.86 -15.71 -0.80
CA GLY A 363 -27.14 -14.77 -1.91
C GLY A 363 -25.93 -14.03 -2.44
N MET A 364 -24.73 -14.39 -2.03
CA MET A 364 -23.47 -13.87 -2.57
C MET A 364 -23.30 -14.30 -4.04
N LEU A 365 -22.84 -13.39 -4.89
CA LEU A 365 -22.42 -13.69 -6.26
C LEU A 365 -21.15 -14.56 -6.22
N SER A 366 -21.02 -15.48 -7.17
CA SER A 366 -19.76 -16.21 -7.37
C SER A 366 -18.62 -15.26 -7.69
N PHE A 367 -17.37 -15.72 -7.53
CA PHE A 367 -16.20 -14.90 -7.84
C PHE A 367 -16.21 -14.39 -9.29
N ASP A 368 -16.56 -15.25 -10.25
CA ASP A 368 -16.56 -14.87 -11.67
C ASP A 368 -17.65 -13.82 -11.96
N GLU A 369 -18.85 -13.96 -11.39
CA GLU A 369 -19.94 -12.98 -11.58
C GLU A 369 -19.60 -11.62 -10.98
N VAL A 370 -19.12 -11.58 -9.75
CA VAL A 370 -18.76 -10.30 -9.11
C VAL A 370 -17.54 -9.68 -9.78
N ASN A 371 -16.52 -10.47 -10.14
CA ASN A 371 -15.31 -9.97 -10.82
C ASN A 371 -15.63 -9.45 -12.25
N ALA A 372 -16.66 -9.99 -12.89
CA ALA A 372 -17.11 -9.50 -14.20
C ALA A 372 -17.74 -8.10 -14.13
N SER A 373 -18.30 -7.67 -13.00
CA SER A 373 -19.17 -6.49 -12.93
C SER A 373 -18.75 -5.42 -11.94
N ILE A 374 -18.09 -5.76 -10.82
CA ILE A 374 -17.83 -4.83 -9.72
C ILE A 374 -16.95 -3.62 -10.14
N TRP A 375 -16.08 -3.80 -11.12
CA TRP A 375 -15.17 -2.76 -11.58
C TRP A 375 -15.85 -1.64 -12.38
N ASP A 376 -17.09 -1.84 -12.81
CA ASP A 376 -17.91 -0.85 -13.49
C ASP A 376 -18.94 -0.17 -12.56
N VAL A 377 -18.98 -0.58 -11.31
CA VAL A 377 -19.85 0.02 -10.29
C VAL A 377 -19.36 1.42 -9.97
N LYS A 378 -20.27 2.40 -10.03
CA LYS A 378 -19.94 3.79 -9.67
C LYS A 378 -19.53 3.87 -8.21
N ALA A 379 -18.31 4.33 -7.92
CA ALA A 379 -17.78 4.51 -6.58
C ALA A 379 -16.92 5.77 -6.48
N ASP A 380 -16.81 6.33 -5.27
CA ASP A 380 -15.92 7.44 -4.95
C ASP A 380 -14.56 6.94 -4.46
N VAL A 381 -14.56 5.81 -3.72
CA VAL A 381 -13.36 5.25 -3.09
C VAL A 381 -13.26 3.76 -3.38
N PHE A 382 -12.04 3.30 -3.65
CA PHE A 382 -11.69 1.88 -3.75
C PHE A 382 -10.67 1.51 -2.68
N ILE A 383 -10.92 0.42 -1.95
CA ILE A 383 -10.06 -0.12 -0.90
C ILE A 383 -9.53 -1.49 -1.34
N PRO A 384 -8.35 -1.56 -1.99
CA PRO A 384 -7.68 -2.83 -2.25
C PRO A 384 -7.04 -3.35 -0.95
N ALA A 385 -7.67 -4.32 -0.29
CA ALA A 385 -7.24 -4.85 1.00
C ALA A 385 -7.23 -6.40 1.08
N ALA A 386 -7.14 -7.07 -0.08
CA ALA A 386 -7.07 -8.53 -0.14
C ALA A 386 -5.62 -9.03 -0.04
N ALA A 387 -4.85 -8.94 -1.11
CA ALA A 387 -3.46 -9.36 -1.16
C ALA A 387 -2.64 -8.47 -2.10
N SER A 388 -1.31 -8.65 -2.06
CA SER A 388 -0.40 -7.91 -2.95
C SER A 388 -0.62 -8.28 -4.42
N ARG A 389 -0.44 -7.31 -5.33
CA ARG A 389 -0.39 -7.49 -6.80
C ARG A 389 -1.67 -8.05 -7.43
N LEU A 390 -2.83 -7.72 -6.90
CA LEU A 390 -4.12 -8.17 -7.43
C LEU A 390 -4.81 -7.16 -8.36
N VAL A 391 -4.52 -5.86 -8.22
CA VAL A 391 -5.20 -4.82 -9.00
C VAL A 391 -4.52 -4.69 -10.36
N SER A 392 -5.16 -5.17 -11.42
CA SER A 392 -4.65 -5.10 -12.79
C SER A 392 -4.92 -3.75 -13.45
N ALA A 393 -4.19 -3.45 -14.52
CA ALA A 393 -4.42 -2.25 -15.33
C ALA A 393 -5.85 -2.17 -15.91
N ASN A 394 -6.42 -3.33 -16.30
CA ASN A 394 -7.79 -3.39 -16.82
C ASN A 394 -8.81 -3.02 -15.73
N GLN A 395 -8.69 -3.59 -14.53
CA GLN A 395 -9.58 -3.27 -13.40
C GLN A 395 -9.49 -1.79 -13.04
N LEU A 396 -8.26 -1.24 -12.96
CA LEU A 396 -8.05 0.18 -12.71
C LEU A 396 -8.74 1.06 -13.76
N GLN A 397 -8.57 0.73 -15.05
CA GLN A 397 -9.19 1.52 -16.12
C GLN A 397 -10.72 1.50 -16.06
N ARG A 398 -11.32 0.35 -15.73
CA ARG A 398 -12.78 0.22 -15.55
C ARG A 398 -13.25 1.07 -14.38
N LEU A 399 -12.58 1.01 -13.21
CA LEU A 399 -12.89 1.86 -12.07
C LEU A 399 -12.80 3.36 -12.40
N VAL A 400 -11.77 3.78 -13.13
CA VAL A 400 -11.62 5.17 -13.60
C VAL A 400 -12.78 5.57 -14.51
N ASN A 401 -13.15 4.70 -15.46
CA ASN A 401 -14.27 4.94 -16.36
C ASN A 401 -15.62 5.02 -15.61
N ALA A 402 -15.77 4.26 -14.54
CA ALA A 402 -16.94 4.29 -13.64
C ALA A 402 -16.98 5.54 -12.73
N GLY A 403 -15.92 6.36 -12.74
CA GLY A 403 -15.88 7.64 -12.02
C GLY A 403 -15.20 7.59 -10.65
N LEU A 404 -14.37 6.57 -10.40
CA LEU A 404 -13.57 6.48 -9.18
C LEU A 404 -12.71 7.74 -8.99
N LYS A 405 -12.52 8.17 -7.74
CA LYS A 405 -11.76 9.37 -7.40
C LYS A 405 -10.57 9.10 -6.48
N THR A 406 -10.71 8.13 -5.58
CA THR A 406 -9.72 7.89 -4.53
C THR A 406 -9.45 6.40 -4.35
N ILE A 407 -8.19 6.03 -4.14
CA ILE A 407 -7.78 4.69 -3.72
C ILE A 407 -7.02 4.81 -2.40
N ALA A 408 -7.35 3.97 -1.41
CA ALA A 408 -6.58 3.85 -0.19
C ALA A 408 -6.11 2.40 -0.03
N SER A 409 -4.80 2.20 -0.06
CA SER A 409 -4.18 0.89 -0.16
C SER A 409 -4.16 0.15 1.18
N GLY A 410 -5.14 -0.73 1.41
CA GLY A 410 -5.18 -1.59 2.59
C GLY A 410 -4.20 -2.76 2.52
N ALA A 411 -3.98 -3.33 1.33
CA ALA A 411 -2.94 -4.34 1.09
C ALA A 411 -1.60 -3.68 0.77
N ASN A 412 -0.49 -4.36 1.13
CA ASN A 412 0.84 -3.93 0.69
C ASN A 412 0.99 -4.17 -0.81
N VAL A 413 1.52 -3.19 -1.53
CA VAL A 413 1.78 -3.27 -2.99
C VAL A 413 0.57 -3.85 -3.75
N PRO A 414 -0.62 -3.22 -3.74
CA PRO A 414 -1.85 -3.83 -4.25
C PRO A 414 -1.88 -3.99 -5.78
N PHE A 415 -1.14 -3.17 -6.52
CA PHE A 415 -1.12 -3.17 -7.98
C PHE A 415 -0.29 -4.33 -8.55
N ALA A 416 -0.72 -4.89 -9.69
CA ALA A 416 -0.07 -6.01 -10.36
C ALA A 416 1.18 -5.60 -11.17
N ASP A 417 1.94 -4.65 -10.62
CA ASP A 417 3.22 -4.20 -11.15
C ASP A 417 4.34 -5.21 -10.86
N LYS A 418 5.38 -5.24 -11.69
CA LYS A 418 6.58 -6.05 -11.47
C LYS A 418 7.57 -5.37 -10.52
N GLU A 419 7.55 -4.05 -10.49
CA GLU A 419 8.39 -3.20 -9.64
C GLU A 419 8.05 -3.45 -8.16
N ILE A 420 9.03 -3.19 -7.29
CA ILE A 420 8.85 -3.37 -5.85
C ILE A 420 7.87 -2.32 -5.31
N PHE A 421 7.99 -1.06 -5.78
CA PHE A 421 7.24 0.06 -5.25
C PHE A 421 6.32 0.71 -6.30
N TYR A 422 6.84 1.67 -7.03
CA TYR A 422 6.07 2.59 -7.86
C TYR A 422 6.12 2.17 -9.34
N GLY A 423 5.36 1.12 -9.69
CA GLY A 423 5.28 0.60 -11.04
C GLY A 423 4.32 1.36 -11.97
N PRO A 424 4.18 0.91 -13.24
CA PRO A 424 3.35 1.58 -14.24
C PRO A 424 1.87 1.71 -13.86
N ILE A 425 1.26 0.67 -13.28
CA ILE A 425 -0.16 0.68 -12.90
C ILE A 425 -0.36 1.64 -11.73
N MET A 426 0.52 1.59 -10.73
CA MET A 426 0.48 2.51 -9.60
C MET A 426 0.69 3.96 -10.04
N SER A 427 1.65 4.20 -10.94
CA SER A 427 1.89 5.53 -11.50
C SER A 427 0.66 6.06 -12.25
N GLN A 428 0.01 5.21 -13.06
CA GLN A 428 -1.24 5.57 -13.75
C GLN A 428 -2.35 5.94 -12.76
N ALA A 429 -2.50 5.15 -11.69
CA ALA A 429 -3.50 5.42 -10.66
C ALA A 429 -3.25 6.78 -9.98
N ASP A 430 -2.00 7.06 -9.59
CA ASP A 430 -1.62 8.29 -8.88
C ASP A 430 -1.67 9.55 -9.77
N ASP A 431 -1.46 9.39 -11.09
CA ASP A 431 -1.59 10.48 -12.06
C ASP A 431 -3.07 10.87 -12.32
N GLN A 432 -4.00 9.93 -12.22
CA GLN A 432 -5.40 10.12 -12.56
C GLN A 432 -6.32 10.28 -11.35
N LEU A 433 -5.94 9.69 -10.22
CA LEU A 433 -6.73 9.58 -8.99
C LEU A 433 -5.94 10.10 -7.79
N SER A 434 -6.64 10.27 -6.68
CA SER A 434 -5.99 10.44 -5.38
C SER A 434 -5.61 9.06 -4.85
N LEU A 435 -4.31 8.74 -4.82
CA LEU A 435 -3.82 7.44 -4.34
C LEU A 435 -3.09 7.59 -3.01
N ILE A 436 -3.71 7.08 -1.94
CA ILE A 436 -3.08 6.99 -0.61
C ILE A 436 -2.27 5.69 -0.56
N PRO A 437 -0.93 5.76 -0.41
CA PRO A 437 -0.09 4.58 -0.44
C PRO A 437 -0.28 3.70 0.80
N ASP A 438 0.07 2.44 0.67
CA ASP A 438 -0.09 1.41 1.68
C ASP A 438 0.66 1.73 2.98
N PHE A 439 1.89 2.24 2.90
CA PHE A 439 2.69 2.56 4.08
C PHE A 439 2.14 3.73 4.94
N ILE A 440 1.19 4.51 4.41
CA ILE A 440 0.38 5.47 5.18
C ILE A 440 -0.92 4.80 5.64
N ALA A 441 -1.67 4.20 4.70
CA ALA A 441 -3.02 3.72 4.99
C ALA A 441 -3.03 2.53 5.95
N ASN A 442 -2.15 1.54 5.75
CA ASN A 442 -2.14 0.30 6.51
C ASN A 442 -1.06 0.24 7.61
N CYS A 443 -0.56 1.37 8.08
CA CYS A 443 0.49 1.40 9.09
C CYS A 443 0.00 1.12 10.52
N GLY A 444 -1.27 0.88 10.74
CA GLY A 444 -1.90 0.79 12.06
C GLY A 444 -1.17 -0.13 13.03
N MET A 445 -0.94 -1.40 12.67
CA MET A 445 -0.26 -2.34 13.58
C MET A 445 1.20 -1.96 13.86
N ALA A 446 1.92 -1.46 12.84
CA ALA A 446 3.29 -0.97 13.03
C ALA A 446 3.31 0.24 13.97
N ARG A 447 2.30 1.13 13.88
CA ARG A 447 2.16 2.26 14.79
C ARG A 447 1.85 1.83 16.22
N VAL A 448 0.98 0.83 16.40
CA VAL A 448 0.68 0.30 17.73
C VAL A 448 1.96 -0.21 18.43
N PHE A 449 2.80 -0.98 17.74
CA PHE A 449 4.08 -1.40 18.31
C PHE A 449 4.94 -0.19 18.73
N ALA A 450 5.08 0.82 17.85
CA ALA A 450 5.83 2.02 18.16
C ALA A 450 5.26 2.79 19.37
N PHE A 451 3.94 2.93 19.39
CA PHE A 451 3.22 3.58 20.49
C PHE A 451 3.44 2.86 21.82
N LEU A 452 3.24 1.55 21.88
CA LEU A 452 3.39 0.75 23.09
C LEU A 452 4.81 0.77 23.64
N MET A 453 5.83 0.79 22.78
CA MET A 453 7.22 0.90 23.20
C MET A 453 7.59 2.29 23.75
N SER A 454 6.87 3.34 23.33
CA SER A 454 7.14 4.74 23.68
C SER A 454 6.22 5.28 24.78
N TYR A 455 5.09 4.59 25.00
CA TYR A 455 4.06 5.06 25.93
C TYR A 455 4.53 4.99 27.39
N GLU A 456 4.34 6.06 28.13
CA GLU A 456 4.83 6.16 29.51
C GLU A 456 3.72 6.11 30.55
N ASP A 457 2.49 6.34 30.14
CA ASP A 457 1.33 6.32 31.01
C ASP A 457 0.89 4.87 31.36
N ARG A 458 0.18 4.69 32.48
CA ARG A 458 -0.20 3.35 32.95
C ARG A 458 -1.55 2.89 32.43
N ASP A 459 -2.42 3.81 32.06
CA ASP A 459 -3.79 3.50 31.62
C ASP A 459 -3.87 3.38 30.11
N LEU A 460 -3.58 2.19 29.61
CA LEU A 460 -3.64 1.89 28.19
C LEU A 460 -5.10 1.67 27.77
N THR A 461 -5.76 2.73 27.32
CA THR A 461 -7.14 2.70 26.81
C THR A 461 -7.21 2.40 25.32
N ASP A 462 -8.37 1.94 24.85
CA ASP A 462 -8.65 1.76 23.42
C ASP A 462 -8.48 3.08 22.68
N GLU A 463 -9.07 4.16 23.23
CA GLU A 463 -8.97 5.51 22.67
C GLU A 463 -7.51 5.97 22.52
N ALA A 464 -6.64 5.74 23.50
CA ALA A 464 -5.24 6.15 23.43
C ALA A 464 -4.51 5.49 22.24
N ILE A 465 -4.74 4.19 22.00
CA ILE A 465 -4.13 3.43 20.92
C ILE A 465 -4.65 3.91 19.56
N PHE A 466 -5.97 4.00 19.42
CA PHE A 466 -6.58 4.32 18.14
C PHE A 466 -6.41 5.79 17.77
N SER A 467 -6.54 6.72 18.72
CA SER A 467 -6.29 8.15 18.49
C SER A 467 -4.83 8.44 18.11
N ASP A 468 -3.87 7.71 18.69
CA ASP A 468 -2.46 7.86 18.30
C ASP A 468 -2.22 7.38 16.86
N THR A 469 -2.85 6.28 16.44
CA THR A 469 -2.82 5.78 15.07
C THR A 469 -3.45 6.79 14.11
N SER A 470 -4.63 7.30 14.41
CA SER A 470 -5.32 8.34 13.63
C SER A 470 -4.46 9.59 13.46
N ARG A 471 -3.90 10.11 14.56
CA ARG A 471 -3.03 11.29 14.54
C ARG A 471 -1.77 11.08 13.71
N THR A 472 -1.19 9.90 13.75
CA THR A 472 0.00 9.56 12.96
C THR A 472 -0.31 9.62 11.46
N ILE A 473 -1.43 9.04 11.03
CA ILE A 473 -1.90 9.07 9.65
C ILE A 473 -2.24 10.49 9.20
N TYR A 474 -2.95 11.25 10.06
CA TYR A 474 -3.25 12.67 9.82
C TYR A 474 -1.96 13.46 9.55
N ASN A 475 -0.95 13.33 10.41
CA ASN A 475 0.31 14.05 10.29
C ASN A 475 1.07 13.67 9.01
N ALA A 476 1.04 12.40 8.61
CA ALA A 476 1.65 11.95 7.37
C ALA A 476 0.96 12.58 6.15
N LEU A 477 -0.37 12.53 6.08
CA LEU A 477 -1.15 13.13 5.00
C LEU A 477 -1.03 14.66 4.98
N LYS A 478 -0.96 15.30 6.14
CA LYS A 478 -0.73 16.75 6.24
C LYS A 478 0.63 17.14 5.68
N LYS A 479 1.70 16.41 5.97
CA LYS A 479 3.03 16.62 5.36
C LYS A 479 3.00 16.45 3.84
N VAL A 480 2.26 15.45 3.34
CA VAL A 480 2.08 15.27 1.89
C VAL A 480 1.36 16.48 1.29
N HIS A 481 0.25 16.90 1.89
CA HIS A 481 -0.51 18.06 1.44
C HIS A 481 0.31 19.35 1.46
N ASP A 482 1.12 19.58 2.47
CA ASP A 482 1.97 20.77 2.59
C ASP A 482 3.02 20.85 1.48
N LYS A 483 3.50 19.68 0.99
CA LYS A 483 4.43 19.57 -0.14
C LYS A 483 3.71 19.56 -1.50
N ASN A 484 2.52 18.97 -1.57
CA ASN A 484 1.69 18.87 -2.77
C ASN A 484 0.20 18.86 -2.39
N SER A 485 -0.47 19.97 -2.57
CA SER A 485 -1.92 20.10 -2.31
C SER A 485 -2.81 19.61 -3.46
N SER A 486 -2.22 19.09 -4.55
CA SER A 486 -2.97 18.49 -5.65
C SER A 486 -3.68 17.20 -5.22
N LEU A 487 -4.82 16.90 -5.84
CA LEU A 487 -5.53 15.64 -5.66
C LEU A 487 -4.84 14.44 -6.35
N THR A 488 -3.83 14.68 -7.17
CA THR A 488 -3.05 13.64 -7.85
C THR A 488 -1.59 13.69 -7.42
N ASN A 489 -0.83 12.63 -7.71
CA ASN A 489 0.56 12.47 -7.29
C ASN A 489 0.74 12.49 -5.76
N VAL A 490 -0.26 12.01 -5.04
CA VAL A 490 -0.25 11.90 -3.56
C VAL A 490 0.76 10.85 -3.13
N SER A 491 0.70 9.66 -3.74
CA SER A 491 1.67 8.58 -3.48
C SER A 491 3.08 8.96 -3.91
N ASN A 492 3.25 9.56 -5.09
CA ASN A 492 4.54 10.05 -5.56
C ASN A 492 5.19 10.97 -4.51
N THR A 493 4.43 11.94 -4.01
CA THR A 493 4.90 12.89 -3.00
C THR A 493 5.21 12.20 -1.67
N ALA A 494 4.39 11.24 -1.25
CA ALA A 494 4.61 10.47 -0.02
C ALA A 494 5.91 9.64 -0.11
N PHE A 495 6.15 8.95 -1.24
CA PHE A 495 7.39 8.23 -1.48
C PHE A 495 8.61 9.15 -1.52
N GLN A 496 8.52 10.32 -2.16
CA GLN A 496 9.62 11.28 -2.15
C GLN A 496 9.99 11.70 -0.73
N LEU A 497 9.00 12.04 0.11
CA LEU A 497 9.23 12.43 1.51
C LEU A 497 9.93 11.31 2.30
N ALA A 498 9.44 10.07 2.16
CA ALA A 498 10.01 8.91 2.84
C ALA A 498 11.44 8.63 2.39
N LEU A 499 11.69 8.64 1.08
CA LEU A 499 13.01 8.35 0.51
C LEU A 499 14.02 9.47 0.76
N GLU A 500 13.60 10.73 0.73
CA GLU A 500 14.45 11.87 1.13
C GLU A 500 14.91 11.71 2.58
N GLU A 501 14.02 11.28 3.51
CA GLU A 501 14.39 10.99 4.89
C GLU A 501 15.40 9.83 4.99
N LEU A 502 15.14 8.72 4.30
CA LEU A 502 15.99 7.53 4.35
C LEU A 502 17.34 7.69 3.67
N LEU A 503 17.45 8.58 2.67
CA LEU A 503 18.66 8.80 1.91
C LEU A 503 19.49 9.99 2.43
N ALA A 504 18.87 10.96 3.12
CA ALA A 504 19.52 12.19 3.58
C ALA A 504 20.48 11.98 4.76
N ASN A 505 20.41 10.87 5.49
CA ASN A 505 21.15 10.68 6.72
C ASN A 505 22.08 9.43 6.72
N PRO A 506 23.27 9.52 6.06
CA PRO A 506 24.25 8.44 6.09
C PRO A 506 24.80 8.16 7.51
N LYS A 507 24.69 9.11 8.44
CA LYS A 507 25.22 9.00 9.81
C LYS A 507 24.28 8.26 10.79
N LEU A 508 22.98 8.17 10.50
CA LEU A 508 22.07 7.27 11.21
C LEU A 508 22.32 5.78 10.82
N GLN A 509 23.20 5.55 9.85
CA GLN A 509 23.65 4.23 9.41
C GLN A 509 24.96 3.80 10.11
N LYS A 510 25.57 4.68 10.88
CA LYS A 510 26.77 4.42 11.69
C LYS A 510 26.59 5.07 13.04
N THR A 511 25.83 4.48 13.90
CA THR A 511 26.13 4.52 15.32
C THR A 511 26.91 3.26 15.62
N ASN A 512 28.20 3.49 15.96
CA ASN A 512 29.13 2.49 16.45
C ASN A 512 28.55 1.71 17.62
#